data_1c84b19531f92d63419084900d1cfb1a
#
_entry.id   1c84b19531f92d63419084900d1cfb1a
#
_cell.length_a   1.000
_cell.length_b   1.000
_cell.length_c   1.000
_cell.angle_alpha   90.00
_cell.angle_beta   90.00
_cell.angle_gamma   90.00
#
_symmetry.space_group_name_H-M   'P 1'
#
loop_
_entity.id
_entity.type
_entity.pdbx_description
1 polymer ?
#
loop_
_entity_poly.entity_id
_entity_poly.type
_entity_poly.pdbx_seq_one_letter_code
_entity_poly.pdbx_strand_id
1 'polypeptide(L)'
;MLERFRRAMNYWMFAVSRPGVILGMAQRDLHRVRMGFYIVLVFSILYSLTAWTLWRGGRIPLLEAWVPYIQPGDYYLYQALWTLPWMLVAWLASAGTIYLFTCLAGKEAMYEDALVISALSIAIPYLMFWFIPETFLLPAMGPGSALKWSELLELERKYAFPGIWQLALVAFGMRRVNNTNRVVCLLAGLFVVGAFLGLYLPFMR
;
A
#
# COMPACT_ATOMS: atom_id res chain seq x y z
N MET A 1 -21.87 -11.69 5.05
CA MET A 1 -20.48 -11.57 4.53
C MET A 1 -20.39 -10.59 3.35
N LEU A 2 -21.20 -10.75 2.31
CA LEU A 2 -21.19 -9.93 1.09
C LEU A 2 -21.44 -8.43 1.35
N GLU A 3 -22.36 -8.08 2.24
CA GLU A 3 -22.64 -6.69 2.57
C GLU A 3 -21.45 -5.97 3.23
N ARG A 4 -20.74 -6.68 4.12
CA ARG A 4 -19.53 -6.14 4.78
C ARG A 4 -18.40 -5.93 3.79
N PHE A 5 -18.22 -6.85 2.86
CA PHE A 5 -17.27 -6.73 1.77
C PHE A 5 -17.61 -5.52 0.87
N ARG A 6 -18.88 -5.39 0.45
CA ARG A 6 -19.34 -4.23 -0.35
C ARG A 6 -19.10 -2.92 0.38
N ARG A 7 -19.32 -2.87 1.70
CA ARG A 7 -19.06 -1.69 2.53
C ARG A 7 -17.56 -1.36 2.55
N ALA A 8 -16.68 -2.36 2.72
CA ALA A 8 -15.23 -2.16 2.68
C ALA A 8 -14.76 -1.59 1.33
N MET A 9 -15.29 -2.11 0.22
CA MET A 9 -14.96 -1.61 -1.11
C MET A 9 -15.47 -0.19 -1.33
N ASN A 10 -16.65 0.15 -0.85
CA ASN A 10 -17.15 1.52 -0.90
C ASN A 10 -16.24 2.47 -0.10
N TYR A 11 -15.85 2.09 1.11
CA TYR A 11 -14.89 2.89 1.89
C TYR A 11 -13.59 3.10 1.15
N TRP A 12 -13.04 2.06 0.54
CA TRP A 12 -11.81 2.17 -0.22
C TRP A 12 -11.94 3.12 -1.42
N MET A 13 -12.97 2.96 -2.26
CA MET A 13 -13.19 3.83 -3.41
C MET A 13 -13.41 5.30 -3.01
N PHE A 14 -14.21 5.56 -1.99
CA PHE A 14 -14.45 6.93 -1.53
C PHE A 14 -13.28 7.53 -0.76
N ALA A 15 -12.40 6.72 -0.18
CA ALA A 15 -11.22 7.20 0.52
C ALA A 15 -10.20 7.87 -0.40
N VAL A 16 -10.20 7.54 -1.69
CA VAL A 16 -9.37 8.24 -2.69
C VAL A 16 -9.74 9.73 -2.78
N SER A 17 -11.03 10.05 -2.78
CA SER A 17 -11.53 11.43 -2.92
C SER A 17 -11.77 12.16 -1.59
N ARG A 18 -12.11 11.42 -0.53
CA ARG A 18 -12.49 11.98 0.78
C ARG A 18 -11.91 11.18 1.95
N PRO A 19 -10.57 11.08 2.07
CA PRO A 19 -9.95 10.23 3.09
C PRO A 19 -10.36 10.58 4.52
N GLY A 20 -10.55 11.85 4.83
CA GLY A 20 -10.94 12.30 6.18
C GLY A 20 -12.34 11.88 6.61
N VAL A 21 -13.27 11.89 5.67
CA VAL A 21 -14.66 11.44 5.95
C VAL A 21 -14.64 9.93 6.19
N ILE A 22 -13.95 9.20 5.33
CA ILE A 22 -13.90 7.74 5.40
C ILE A 22 -13.18 7.25 6.64
N LEU A 23 -12.05 7.84 7.03
CA LEU A 23 -11.36 7.50 8.27
C LEU A 23 -12.27 7.70 9.50
N GLY A 24 -13.01 8.81 9.54
CA GLY A 24 -13.96 9.05 10.63
C GLY A 24 -15.15 8.08 10.64
N MET A 25 -15.61 7.64 9.47
CA MET A 25 -16.68 6.63 9.38
C MET A 25 -16.14 5.23 9.74
N ALA A 26 -14.97 4.89 9.25
CA ALA A 26 -14.32 3.62 9.49
C ALA A 26 -14.02 3.39 10.98
N GLN A 27 -13.61 4.43 11.70
CA GLN A 27 -13.38 4.37 13.14
C GLN A 27 -14.64 3.97 13.93
N ARG A 28 -15.80 4.41 13.46
CA ARG A 28 -17.10 4.12 14.11
C ARG A 28 -17.68 2.75 13.71
N ASP A 29 -17.10 2.09 12.73
CA ASP A 29 -17.58 0.80 12.27
C ASP A 29 -17.12 -0.30 13.23
N LEU A 30 -18.08 -1.06 13.77
CA LEU A 30 -17.82 -2.21 14.66
C LEU A 30 -16.99 -3.32 13.99
N HIS A 31 -16.92 -3.32 12.66
CA HIS A 31 -16.19 -4.32 11.88
C HIS A 31 -14.92 -3.76 11.20
N ARG A 32 -14.37 -2.66 11.72
CA ARG A 32 -13.25 -1.93 11.14
C ARG A 32 -12.01 -2.80 10.86
N VAL A 33 -11.68 -3.75 11.72
CA VAL A 33 -10.57 -4.69 11.50
C VAL A 33 -10.79 -5.53 10.25
N ARG A 34 -12.00 -6.09 10.09
CA ARG A 34 -12.36 -6.89 8.91
C ARG A 34 -12.37 -6.03 7.64
N MET A 35 -12.78 -4.78 7.77
CA MET A 35 -12.75 -3.83 6.67
C MET A 35 -11.32 -3.57 6.19
N GLY A 36 -10.40 -3.27 7.11
CA GLY A 36 -8.97 -3.11 6.78
C GLY A 36 -8.40 -4.37 6.12
N PHE A 37 -8.69 -5.54 6.67
CA PHE A 37 -8.30 -6.82 6.09
C PHE A 37 -8.82 -7.00 4.66
N TYR A 38 -10.11 -6.74 4.40
CA TYR A 38 -10.67 -6.89 3.05
C TYR A 38 -10.03 -5.92 2.04
N ILE A 39 -9.73 -4.68 2.45
CA ILE A 39 -9.07 -3.70 1.59
C ILE A 39 -7.68 -4.21 1.19
N VAL A 40 -6.87 -4.65 2.15
CA VAL A 40 -5.51 -5.16 1.89
C VAL A 40 -5.58 -6.45 1.07
N LEU A 41 -6.49 -7.35 1.40
CA LEU A 41 -6.65 -8.63 0.68
C LEU A 41 -7.01 -8.40 -0.78
N VAL A 42 -8.02 -7.57 -1.06
CA VAL A 42 -8.46 -7.30 -2.44
C VAL A 42 -7.35 -6.60 -3.23
N PHE A 43 -6.71 -5.60 -2.64
CA PHE A 43 -5.59 -4.93 -3.28
C PHE A 43 -4.46 -5.92 -3.61
N SER A 44 -4.09 -6.78 -2.66
CA SER A 44 -3.04 -7.78 -2.85
C SER A 44 -3.39 -8.79 -3.94
N ILE A 45 -4.63 -9.27 -3.99
CA ILE A 45 -5.10 -10.19 -5.04
C ILE A 45 -5.06 -9.50 -6.42
N LEU A 46 -5.58 -8.29 -6.52
CA LEU A 46 -5.56 -7.54 -7.78
C LEU A 46 -4.12 -7.32 -8.26
N TYR A 47 -3.23 -6.94 -7.36
CA TYR A 47 -1.83 -6.71 -7.72
C TYR A 47 -1.07 -8.00 -8.04
N SER A 48 -1.35 -9.11 -7.35
CA SER A 48 -0.83 -10.44 -7.71
C SER A 48 -1.29 -10.88 -9.11
N LEU A 49 -2.55 -10.62 -9.46
CA LEU A 49 -3.08 -10.92 -10.80
C LEU A 49 -2.39 -10.06 -11.88
N THR A 50 -2.12 -8.78 -11.58
CA THR A 50 -1.35 -7.92 -12.49
C THR A 50 0.05 -8.48 -12.72
N ALA A 51 0.78 -8.81 -11.67
CA ALA A 51 2.11 -9.40 -11.78
C ALA A 51 2.08 -10.72 -12.57
N TRP A 52 1.08 -11.57 -12.32
CA TRP A 52 0.88 -12.81 -13.09
C TRP A 52 0.66 -12.54 -14.58
N THR A 53 -0.15 -11.53 -14.94
CA THR A 53 -0.38 -11.20 -16.37
C THR A 53 0.87 -10.64 -17.03
N LEU A 54 1.66 -9.85 -16.32
CA LEU A 54 2.95 -9.33 -16.80
C LEU A 54 3.95 -10.47 -17.05
N TRP A 55 4.04 -11.43 -16.13
CA TRP A 55 4.87 -12.63 -16.33
C TRP A 55 4.43 -13.44 -17.55
N ARG A 56 3.13 -13.73 -17.69
CA ARG A 56 2.57 -14.44 -18.84
C ARG A 56 2.84 -13.73 -20.17
N GLY A 57 2.90 -12.41 -20.14
CA GLY A 57 3.26 -11.56 -21.28
C GLY A 57 4.77 -11.46 -21.56
N GLY A 58 5.61 -12.21 -20.84
CA GLY A 58 7.06 -12.18 -20.99
C GLY A 58 7.70 -10.83 -20.66
N ARG A 59 7.05 -10.05 -19.79
CA ARG A 59 7.57 -8.74 -19.40
C ARG A 59 8.74 -8.90 -18.45
N ILE A 60 9.75 -8.06 -18.66
CA ILE A 60 10.96 -7.98 -17.82
C ILE A 60 10.92 -6.64 -17.08
N PRO A 61 11.21 -6.62 -15.78
CA PRO A 61 11.29 -5.37 -15.02
C PRO A 61 12.47 -4.52 -15.50
N LEU A 62 12.34 -3.20 -15.37
CA LEU A 62 13.39 -2.24 -15.78
C LEU A 62 14.64 -2.32 -14.91
N LEU A 63 14.44 -2.55 -13.63
CA LEU A 63 15.52 -2.60 -12.66
C LEU A 63 15.80 -4.07 -12.25
N GLU A 64 17.04 -4.46 -11.95
CA GLU A 64 17.39 -5.81 -11.50
C GLU A 64 16.97 -6.12 -10.07
N ALA A 65 16.46 -7.33 -9.70
CA ALA A 65 16.12 -7.69 -8.35
C ALA A 65 17.35 -7.62 -7.46
N TRP A 66 17.20 -7.03 -6.27
CA TRP A 66 18.28 -7.05 -5.30
C TRP A 66 18.56 -8.48 -4.79
N VAL A 67 17.58 -9.36 -4.94
CA VAL A 67 17.71 -10.77 -4.59
C VAL A 67 18.39 -11.48 -5.78
N PRO A 68 19.65 -11.92 -5.66
CA PRO A 68 20.46 -12.42 -6.78
C PRO A 68 19.92 -13.73 -7.39
N TYR A 69 19.00 -14.40 -6.70
CA TYR A 69 18.42 -15.67 -7.16
C TYR A 69 17.20 -15.51 -8.06
N ILE A 70 16.65 -14.30 -8.19
CA ILE A 70 15.50 -14.05 -9.05
C ILE A 70 15.98 -13.65 -10.43
N GLN A 71 15.79 -14.55 -11.40
CA GLN A 71 16.06 -14.21 -12.79
C GLN A 71 15.06 -13.15 -13.28
N PRO A 72 15.51 -12.23 -14.16
CA PRO A 72 14.64 -11.15 -14.67
C PRO A 72 13.35 -11.65 -15.30
N GLY A 73 13.37 -12.80 -15.99
CA GLY A 73 12.18 -13.41 -16.61
C GLY A 73 11.15 -13.95 -15.62
N ASP A 74 11.58 -14.34 -14.42
CA ASP A 74 10.71 -14.91 -13.39
C ASP A 74 10.29 -13.90 -12.32
N TYR A 75 10.78 -12.68 -12.41
CA TYR A 75 10.54 -11.65 -11.41
C TYR A 75 9.05 -11.46 -11.10
N TYR A 76 8.22 -11.28 -12.12
CA TYR A 76 6.79 -11.08 -11.94
C TYR A 76 6.06 -12.32 -11.43
N LEU A 77 6.59 -13.53 -11.66
CA LEU A 77 6.05 -14.75 -11.06
C LEU A 77 6.28 -14.74 -9.54
N TYR A 78 7.49 -14.45 -9.10
CA TYR A 78 7.81 -14.33 -7.68
C TYR A 78 6.98 -13.21 -7.04
N GLN A 79 6.87 -12.04 -7.69
CA GLN A 79 6.02 -10.95 -7.22
C GLN A 79 4.58 -11.41 -7.05
N ALA A 80 3.99 -12.12 -8.01
CA ALA A 80 2.61 -12.63 -7.92
C ALA A 80 2.41 -13.54 -6.69
N LEU A 81 3.36 -14.42 -6.41
CA LEU A 81 3.29 -15.35 -5.29
C LEU A 81 3.48 -14.67 -3.93
N TRP A 82 4.39 -13.71 -3.85
CA TRP A 82 4.78 -13.08 -2.58
C TRP A 82 3.97 -11.84 -2.22
N THR A 83 3.27 -11.23 -3.16
CA THR A 83 2.51 -9.99 -2.89
C THR A 83 1.52 -10.13 -1.73
N LEU A 84 0.74 -11.20 -1.69
CA LEU A 84 -0.28 -11.37 -0.64
C LEU A 84 0.33 -11.52 0.76
N PRO A 85 1.21 -12.52 1.04
CA PRO A 85 1.80 -12.66 2.37
C PRO A 85 2.58 -11.41 2.79
N TRP A 86 3.25 -10.81 1.85
CA TRP A 86 4.02 -9.59 2.04
C TRP A 86 3.16 -8.40 2.45
N MET A 87 2.10 -8.11 1.72
CA MET A 87 1.20 -7.00 2.02
C MET A 87 0.53 -7.17 3.40
N LEU A 88 0.25 -8.41 3.82
CA LEU A 88 -0.27 -8.68 5.16
C LEU A 88 0.78 -8.33 6.23
N VAL A 89 2.03 -8.73 6.05
CA VAL A 89 3.12 -8.39 6.98
C VAL A 89 3.34 -6.87 7.03
N ALA A 90 3.41 -6.22 5.86
CA ALA A 90 3.60 -4.78 5.78
C ALA A 90 2.45 -4.00 6.42
N TRP A 91 1.21 -4.48 6.24
CA TRP A 91 0.03 -3.91 6.87
C TRP A 91 0.08 -4.00 8.39
N LEU A 92 0.40 -5.17 8.94
CA LEU A 92 0.50 -5.37 10.39
C LEU A 92 1.67 -4.57 10.99
N ALA A 93 2.83 -4.56 10.34
CA ALA A 93 3.99 -3.79 10.78
C ALA A 93 3.70 -2.27 10.77
N SER A 94 3.05 -1.78 9.72
CA SER A 94 2.62 -0.38 9.63
C SER A 94 1.61 -0.02 10.73
N ALA A 95 0.64 -0.88 10.98
CA ALA A 95 -0.32 -0.69 12.07
C ALA A 95 0.37 -0.70 13.44
N GLY A 96 1.31 -1.62 13.67
CA GLY A 96 2.12 -1.66 14.89
C GLY A 96 2.91 -0.37 15.11
N THR A 97 3.51 0.17 14.05
CA THR A 97 4.22 1.45 14.10
C THR A 97 3.28 2.61 14.47
N ILE A 98 2.12 2.72 13.82
CA ILE A 98 1.11 3.74 14.13
C ILE A 98 0.66 3.64 15.59
N TYR A 99 0.37 2.44 16.04
CA TYR A 99 -0.04 2.18 17.42
C TYR A 99 1.03 2.60 18.42
N LEU A 100 2.28 2.18 18.23
CA LEU A 100 3.41 2.52 19.09
C LEU A 100 3.62 4.04 19.19
N PHE A 101 3.64 4.76 18.08
CA PHE A 101 3.81 6.21 18.09
C PHE A 101 2.63 6.93 18.76
N THR A 102 1.42 6.38 18.67
CA THR A 102 0.25 6.94 19.38
C THR A 102 0.39 6.75 20.90
N CYS A 103 0.82 5.56 21.35
CA CYS A 103 1.10 5.29 22.76
C CYS A 103 2.23 6.16 23.29
N LEU A 104 3.34 6.29 22.55
CA LEU A 104 4.48 7.14 22.92
C LEU A 104 4.09 8.62 23.04
N ALA A 105 3.08 9.06 22.32
CA ALA A 105 2.51 10.40 22.44
C ALA A 105 1.59 10.57 23.67
N GLY A 106 1.46 9.56 24.51
CA GLY A 106 0.58 9.59 25.69
C GLY A 106 -0.90 9.61 25.34
N LYS A 107 -1.28 9.08 24.16
CA LYS A 107 -2.69 9.02 23.71
C LYS A 107 -3.21 7.60 23.88
N GLU A 108 -4.52 7.50 24.20
CA GLU A 108 -5.22 6.23 24.11
C GLU A 108 -5.24 5.78 22.67
N ALA A 109 -4.70 4.59 22.42
CA ALA A 109 -4.62 4.00 21.10
C ALA A 109 -5.41 2.68 21.07
N MET A 110 -6.20 2.52 20.01
CA MET A 110 -6.81 1.23 19.68
C MET A 110 -6.07 0.66 18.47
N TYR A 111 -5.56 -0.56 18.61
CA TYR A 111 -4.82 -1.21 17.52
C TYR A 111 -5.69 -1.38 16.26
N GLU A 112 -6.98 -1.56 16.44
CA GLU A 112 -7.97 -1.65 15.37
C GLU A 112 -8.03 -0.38 14.51
N ASP A 113 -7.89 0.79 15.12
CA ASP A 113 -7.84 2.07 14.39
C ASP A 113 -6.56 2.18 13.57
N ALA A 114 -5.43 1.74 14.15
CA ALA A 114 -4.15 1.69 13.44
C ALA A 114 -4.19 0.74 12.24
N LEU A 115 -4.88 -0.40 12.35
CA LEU A 115 -5.09 -1.34 11.24
C LEU A 115 -5.86 -0.71 10.08
N VAL A 116 -6.87 0.10 10.36
CA VAL A 116 -7.64 0.79 9.31
C VAL A 116 -6.84 1.91 8.66
N ILE A 117 -6.16 2.73 9.47
CA ILE A 117 -5.29 3.80 8.94
C ILE A 117 -4.23 3.20 8.04
N SER A 118 -3.57 2.13 8.48
CA SER A 118 -2.54 1.42 7.72
C SER A 118 -3.10 0.83 6.41
N ALA A 119 -4.25 0.16 6.44
CA ALA A 119 -4.86 -0.43 5.26
C ALA A 119 -5.15 0.62 4.17
N LEU A 120 -5.76 1.74 4.54
CA LEU A 120 -6.07 2.82 3.61
C LEU A 120 -4.80 3.53 3.12
N SER A 121 -3.81 3.74 4.00
CA SER A 121 -2.56 4.39 3.64
C SER A 121 -1.70 3.57 2.69
N ILE A 122 -1.83 2.25 2.69
CA ILE A 122 -1.18 1.36 1.71
C ILE A 122 -2.04 1.28 0.44
N ALA A 123 -3.30 0.87 0.55
CA ALA A 123 -4.09 0.51 -0.61
C ALA A 123 -4.39 1.70 -1.55
N ILE A 124 -4.49 2.93 -1.06
CA ILE A 124 -4.82 4.09 -1.90
C ILE A 124 -3.64 4.54 -2.77
N PRO A 125 -2.45 4.86 -2.21
CA PRO A 125 -1.33 5.32 -3.02
C PRO A 125 -0.86 4.24 -4.01
N TYR A 126 -0.74 3.01 -3.55
CA TYR A 126 -0.22 1.93 -4.39
C TYR A 126 -1.21 1.44 -5.45
N LEU A 127 -2.52 1.62 -5.24
CA LEU A 127 -3.52 1.47 -6.31
C LEU A 127 -3.25 2.44 -7.46
N MET A 128 -2.98 3.71 -7.14
CA MET A 128 -2.83 4.78 -8.14
C MET A 128 -1.48 4.73 -8.85
N PHE A 129 -0.40 4.44 -8.13
CA PHE A 129 0.95 4.54 -8.69
C PHE A 129 1.56 3.21 -9.13
N TRP A 130 1.05 2.08 -8.64
CA TRP A 130 1.52 0.75 -9.04
C TRP A 130 0.47 0.03 -9.88
N PHE A 131 -0.68 -0.28 -9.26
CA PHE A 131 -1.69 -1.14 -9.90
C PHE A 131 -2.21 -0.55 -11.21
N ILE A 132 -2.65 0.70 -11.23
CA ILE A 132 -3.21 1.32 -12.44
C ILE A 132 -2.17 1.42 -13.55
N PRO A 133 -0.95 1.97 -13.35
CA PRO A 133 0.05 2.03 -14.40
C PRO A 133 0.49 0.66 -14.91
N GLU A 134 0.74 -0.30 -14.03
CA GLU A 134 1.22 -1.62 -14.42
C GLU A 134 0.14 -2.48 -15.08
N THR A 135 -1.13 -2.29 -14.70
CA THR A 135 -2.24 -3.06 -15.27
C THR A 135 -2.72 -2.52 -16.61
N PHE A 136 -2.76 -1.20 -16.76
CA PHE A 136 -3.39 -0.57 -17.92
C PHE A 136 -2.41 0.13 -18.86
N LEU A 137 -1.39 0.83 -18.33
CA LEU A 137 -0.46 1.59 -19.16
C LEU A 137 0.63 0.69 -19.77
N LEU A 138 1.25 -0.18 -19.01
CA LEU A 138 2.29 -1.09 -19.49
C LEU A 138 1.79 -2.01 -20.64
N PRO A 139 0.64 -2.69 -20.54
CA PRO A 139 0.13 -3.49 -21.63
C PRO A 139 -0.21 -2.68 -22.89
N ALA A 140 -0.75 -1.47 -22.71
CA ALA A 140 -1.13 -0.58 -23.83
C ALA A 140 0.07 -0.09 -24.66
N MET A 141 1.28 -0.12 -24.09
CA MET A 141 2.50 0.33 -24.78
C MET A 141 3.14 -0.70 -25.72
N GLY A 142 2.55 -1.90 -25.85
CA GLY A 142 3.01 -2.97 -26.75
C GLY A 142 4.17 -3.83 -26.19
N PRO A 143 4.45 -4.97 -26.81
CA PRO A 143 5.54 -5.87 -26.40
C PRO A 143 6.90 -5.20 -26.62
N GLY A 144 7.79 -5.28 -25.63
CA GLY A 144 9.15 -4.72 -25.69
C GLY A 144 9.25 -3.22 -25.44
N SER A 145 8.14 -2.51 -25.27
CA SER A 145 8.20 -1.14 -24.75
C SER A 145 8.46 -1.22 -23.23
N ALA A 146 9.73 -1.13 -22.84
CA ALA A 146 10.03 -0.50 -21.57
C ALA A 146 9.34 0.87 -21.61
N LEU A 147 8.66 1.24 -20.53
CA LEU A 147 8.27 2.64 -20.36
C LEU A 147 9.56 3.45 -20.63
N LYS A 148 9.62 4.17 -21.74
CA LYS A 148 10.77 5.02 -22.08
C LYS A 148 10.81 6.26 -21.18
N TRP A 149 10.37 6.10 -19.95
CA TRP A 149 10.55 7.06 -18.90
C TRP A 149 11.99 6.95 -18.42
N SER A 150 12.57 8.06 -18.05
CA SER A 150 13.87 8.00 -17.40
C SER A 150 13.76 7.09 -16.16
N GLU A 151 14.80 6.34 -15.85
CA GLU A 151 14.86 5.49 -14.64
C GLU A 151 14.47 6.28 -13.39
N LEU A 152 14.78 7.58 -13.38
CA LEU A 152 14.42 8.50 -12.31
C LEU A 152 12.89 8.65 -12.16
N LEU A 153 12.15 8.86 -13.27
CA LEU A 153 10.69 8.98 -13.25
C LEU A 153 10.02 7.68 -12.77
N GLU A 154 10.61 6.52 -13.12
CA GLU A 154 10.10 5.24 -12.65
C GLU A 154 10.34 5.06 -11.15
N LEU A 155 11.49 5.46 -10.62
CA LEU A 155 11.79 5.47 -9.20
C LEU A 155 10.86 6.42 -8.44
N GLU A 156 10.64 7.64 -8.97
CA GLU A 156 9.71 8.60 -8.37
C GLU A 156 8.27 8.06 -8.33
N ARG A 157 7.81 7.49 -9.43
CA ARG A 157 6.47 6.89 -9.52
C ARG A 157 6.29 5.73 -8.54
N LYS A 158 7.29 4.85 -8.46
CA LYS A 158 7.18 3.64 -7.63
C LYS A 158 7.36 3.90 -6.14
N TYR A 159 8.19 4.86 -5.77
CA TYR A 159 8.60 5.03 -4.39
C TYR A 159 8.26 6.40 -3.81
N ALA A 160 8.65 7.48 -4.48
CA ALA A 160 8.51 8.81 -3.93
C ALA A 160 7.04 9.25 -3.82
N PHE A 161 6.27 9.20 -4.89
CA PHE A 161 4.88 9.65 -4.87
C PHE A 161 3.99 8.81 -3.96
N PRO A 162 3.99 7.45 -4.04
CA PRO A 162 3.18 6.67 -3.12
C PRO A 162 3.67 6.80 -1.67
N GLY A 163 4.98 6.91 -1.43
CA GLY A 163 5.54 7.12 -0.09
C GLY A 163 5.11 8.43 0.53
N ILE A 164 5.18 9.54 -0.19
CA ILE A 164 4.71 10.86 0.28
C ILE A 164 3.20 10.82 0.58
N TRP A 165 2.41 10.20 -0.29
CA TRP A 165 0.98 10.10 -0.06
C TRP A 165 0.65 9.17 1.11
N GLN A 166 1.35 8.05 1.25
CA GLN A 166 1.22 7.14 2.39
C GLN A 166 1.53 7.88 3.69
N LEU A 167 2.65 8.63 3.74
CA LEU A 167 3.01 9.47 4.89
C LEU A 167 1.89 10.45 5.24
N ALA A 168 1.36 11.16 4.24
CA ALA A 168 0.29 12.13 4.45
C ALA A 168 -0.98 11.46 4.99
N LEU A 169 -1.37 10.29 4.48
CA LEU A 169 -2.54 9.55 4.96
C LEU A 169 -2.36 9.03 6.38
N VAL A 170 -1.16 8.52 6.73
CA VAL A 170 -0.84 8.10 8.11
C VAL A 170 -0.91 9.30 9.05
N ALA A 171 -0.21 10.39 8.72
CA ALA A 171 -0.19 11.58 9.56
C ALA A 171 -1.60 12.17 9.75
N PHE A 172 -2.37 12.23 8.69
CA PHE A 172 -3.75 12.71 8.73
C PHE A 172 -4.65 11.77 9.54
N GLY A 173 -4.53 10.45 9.34
CA GLY A 173 -5.30 9.43 10.06
C GLY A 173 -5.05 9.50 11.56
N MET A 174 -3.78 9.47 11.99
CA MET A 174 -3.40 9.57 13.40
C MET A 174 -3.91 10.86 14.05
N ARG A 175 -3.80 11.98 13.33
CA ARG A 175 -4.31 13.25 13.84
C ARG A 175 -5.82 13.25 13.99
N ARG A 176 -6.54 12.71 13.00
CA ARG A 176 -8.01 12.71 12.97
C ARG A 176 -8.62 11.73 13.97
N VAL A 177 -8.01 10.55 14.09
CA VAL A 177 -8.54 9.43 14.89
C VAL A 177 -8.04 9.53 16.33
N ASN A 178 -6.73 9.73 16.52
CA ASN A 178 -6.09 9.63 17.83
C ASN A 178 -5.77 11.01 18.45
N ASN A 179 -6.11 12.10 17.77
CA ASN A 179 -5.81 13.49 18.21
C ASN A 179 -4.32 13.67 18.61
N THR A 180 -3.42 13.07 17.83
CA THR A 180 -1.98 13.05 18.09
C THR A 180 -1.31 14.35 17.58
N ASN A 181 -0.19 14.75 18.20
CA ASN A 181 0.58 15.91 17.78
C ASN A 181 1.11 15.74 16.35
N ARG A 182 1.19 16.85 15.58
CA ARG A 182 1.63 16.87 14.18
C ARG A 182 3.02 16.26 13.98
N VAL A 183 3.96 16.59 14.86
CA VAL A 183 5.35 16.10 14.76
C VAL A 183 5.38 14.58 14.91
N VAL A 184 4.68 14.05 15.91
CA VAL A 184 4.59 12.59 16.12
C VAL A 184 3.90 11.91 14.95
N CYS A 185 2.84 12.50 14.39
CA CYS A 185 2.17 11.97 13.21
C CYS A 185 3.10 11.89 11.98
N LEU A 186 3.90 12.93 11.75
CA LEU A 186 4.87 12.95 10.64
C LEU A 186 6.00 11.93 10.86
N LEU A 187 6.54 11.84 12.08
CA LEU A 187 7.54 10.82 12.41
C LEU A 187 6.99 9.41 12.22
N ALA A 188 5.79 9.13 12.73
CA ALA A 188 5.13 7.84 12.52
C ALA A 188 4.96 7.54 11.02
N GLY A 189 4.52 8.52 10.24
CA GLY A 189 4.39 8.39 8.79
C GLY A 189 5.72 8.06 8.10
N LEU A 190 6.81 8.74 8.49
CA LEU A 190 8.16 8.44 7.97
C LEU A 190 8.61 7.02 8.32
N PHE A 191 8.39 6.58 9.55
CA PHE A 191 8.73 5.22 9.98
C PHE A 191 7.87 4.17 9.27
N VAL A 192 6.57 4.43 9.07
CA VAL A 192 5.68 3.53 8.32
C VAL A 192 6.15 3.39 6.88
N VAL A 193 6.47 4.49 6.20
CA VAL A 193 6.98 4.47 4.83
C VAL A 193 8.35 3.77 4.78
N GLY A 194 9.24 4.09 5.72
CA GLY A 194 10.56 3.45 5.82
C GLY A 194 10.45 1.94 6.06
N ALA A 195 9.59 1.51 6.97
CA ALA A 195 9.34 0.09 7.23
C ALA A 195 8.73 -0.60 6.00
N PHE A 196 7.71 0.02 5.37
CA PHE A 196 7.09 -0.52 4.17
C PHE A 196 8.10 -0.67 3.03
N LEU A 197 8.87 0.37 2.72
CA LEU A 197 9.89 0.33 1.69
C LEU A 197 11.03 -0.63 2.05
N GLY A 198 11.53 -0.60 3.29
CA GLY A 198 12.60 -1.48 3.73
C GLY A 198 12.23 -2.96 3.67
N LEU A 199 11.00 -3.25 4.01
CA LEU A 199 10.45 -4.58 3.83
C LEU A 199 10.27 -4.94 2.34
N TYR A 200 9.96 -4.03 1.46
CA TYR A 200 9.58 -4.25 0.07
C TYR A 200 10.78 -4.19 -0.90
N LEU A 201 11.79 -3.36 -0.61
CA LEU A 201 12.98 -3.19 -1.43
C LEU A 201 13.72 -4.49 -1.83
N PRO A 202 13.87 -5.51 -0.94
CA PRO A 202 14.53 -6.76 -1.33
C PRO A 202 13.83 -7.51 -2.45
N PHE A 203 12.53 -7.29 -2.62
CA PHE A 203 11.67 -8.03 -3.55
C PHE A 203 11.19 -7.17 -4.73
N MET A 204 11.51 -5.89 -4.74
CA MET A 204 11.05 -4.97 -5.78
C MET A 204 12.15 -4.39 -6.64
N ARG A 205 11.71 -4.22 -7.84
CA ARG A 205 12.33 -3.35 -8.81
C ARG A 205 11.38 -2.27 -9.29
#